data_3d2910d85e0785d57efd2a2ecd13027d
#
_entry.id   3d2910d85e0785d57efd2a2ecd13027d
#
_cell.length_a   1.000
_cell.length_b   1.000
_cell.length_c   1.000
_cell.angle_alpha   90.00
_cell.angle_beta   90.00
_cell.angle_gamma   90.00
#
_symmetry.space_group_name_H-M   'P 1'
#
loop_
_entity.id
_entity.type
_entity.pdbx_description
1 polymer ?
#
loop_
_entity_poly.entity_id
_entity_poly.type
_entity_poly.pdbx_seq_one_letter_code
_entity_poly.pdbx_strand_id
1 'polypeptide(L)'
;MNDLRLTENQQALVDAEESMFAAACPGAGKTRAMVARFLKRTAEEERRGVALLSFTNAAVDEVRRRCGEHTRVLEVPHFVGTFDTFIHRFIVTPMYTTAYRKKPNYVQRWRDVPSANFRLSRMGQAKDLQLDWFDFAPDGRARLIESRIPRDFGNDAVRADLLERKRAAEEYASHIFGRLIDAGTISCVAARCLAEYWLQDAQGEQILAPLLRSRFAEVIVDEAQDCGREELRILQFLKQQGTRIIMVGDTDQSIYEFRSATPDRVRMFADNLPGRPIELKDNWRSTPAICAFNRSLRCGQLPETARGDNSLNLTPVHLIEYRSPDQIVPAALDIAEHNKLTADDLILLSHAEKHGMKAAGVHGVDSGKQNRIARIASAGHVLRSRTTDPRARRKAVDHVQHSVLAALTIDEKPGMEHLGFDALCERVGVDPRWLETFAVRMAISLDTHGKTRDVFAAEVRAFLRTAEWGNAKAPSSGSLGRLFRAPNESVWDGVVSTSTGPAIAFSTVHGVKGKEYPGVVLVLPERLRVDDVTTRTVVDDWEGGHHTEARRVLYVAASRAQQLLICAIHKKYISRIEAVLDNTGVPYTRV
;
A
#
# COMPACT_ATOMS: atom_id res chain seq x y z
N MET A 1 27.09 -14.71 11.00
CA MET A 1 26.40 -14.54 9.68
C MET A 1 27.16 -15.36 8.68
N ASN A 2 26.53 -16.36 8.05
CA ASN A 2 27.17 -17.12 6.99
C ASN A 2 27.56 -16.16 5.85
N ASP A 3 28.82 -16.15 5.54
CA ASP A 3 29.46 -15.40 4.45
C ASP A 3 29.08 -16.06 3.12
N LEU A 4 27.79 -16.00 2.77
CA LEU A 4 27.28 -16.45 1.49
C LEU A 4 27.87 -15.51 0.43
N ARG A 5 28.84 -15.99 -0.34
CA ARG A 5 29.42 -15.27 -1.47
C ARG A 5 28.33 -14.75 -2.41
N LEU A 6 28.50 -13.54 -2.92
CA LEU A 6 27.64 -13.01 -3.97
C LEU A 6 27.68 -13.94 -5.18
N THR A 7 26.57 -14.08 -5.89
CA THR A 7 26.57 -14.76 -7.18
C THR A 7 27.32 -13.91 -8.22
N GLU A 8 27.72 -14.51 -9.33
CA GLU A 8 28.43 -13.82 -10.40
C GLU A 8 27.65 -12.57 -10.87
N ASN A 9 26.32 -12.70 -11.08
CA ASN A 9 25.48 -11.58 -11.50
C ASN A 9 25.30 -10.53 -10.40
N GLN A 10 25.23 -10.93 -9.13
CA GLN A 10 25.22 -9.98 -8.01
C GLN A 10 26.56 -9.24 -7.92
N GLN A 11 27.68 -9.94 -8.11
CA GLN A 11 29.00 -9.31 -8.14
C GLN A 11 29.15 -8.36 -9.32
N ALA A 12 28.66 -8.74 -10.51
CA ALA A 12 28.64 -7.86 -11.67
C ALA A 12 27.86 -6.56 -11.42
N LEU A 13 26.73 -6.63 -10.68
CA LEU A 13 26.00 -5.43 -10.24
C LEU A 13 26.84 -4.58 -9.27
N VAL A 14 27.57 -5.19 -8.35
CA VAL A 14 28.44 -4.48 -7.40
C VAL A 14 29.59 -3.77 -8.13
N ASP A 15 30.12 -4.37 -9.18
CA ASP A 15 31.29 -3.89 -9.90
C ASP A 15 30.97 -2.98 -11.10
N ALA A 16 29.71 -2.84 -11.48
CA ALA A 16 29.31 -2.04 -12.64
C ALA A 16 29.76 -0.57 -12.54
N GLU A 17 30.39 -0.07 -13.60
CA GLU A 17 30.93 1.30 -13.67
C GLU A 17 30.00 2.28 -14.39
N GLU A 18 29.02 1.78 -15.12
CA GLU A 18 28.08 2.58 -15.91
C GLU A 18 26.68 2.59 -15.27
N SER A 19 25.89 3.60 -15.63
CA SER A 19 24.45 3.63 -15.29
C SER A 19 23.75 2.46 -15.95
N MET A 20 22.96 1.67 -15.18
CA MET A 20 22.38 0.44 -15.69
C MET A 20 21.10 0.05 -14.98
N PHE A 21 20.36 -0.89 -15.56
CA PHE A 21 19.23 -1.56 -14.96
C PHE A 21 19.56 -3.03 -14.67
N ALA A 22 19.27 -3.48 -13.43
CA ALA A 22 19.34 -4.87 -13.04
C ALA A 22 17.91 -5.44 -12.89
N ALA A 23 17.51 -6.30 -13.81
CA ALA A 23 16.27 -7.05 -13.71
C ALA A 23 16.43 -8.18 -12.68
N ALA A 24 15.51 -8.28 -11.74
CA ALA A 24 15.67 -9.21 -10.64
C ALA A 24 14.37 -9.99 -10.37
N CYS A 25 14.46 -11.31 -10.27
CA CYS A 25 13.32 -12.12 -9.82
C CYS A 25 13.04 -11.93 -8.31
N PRO A 26 11.88 -12.38 -7.82
CA PRO A 26 11.61 -12.45 -6.38
C PRO A 26 12.67 -13.28 -5.68
N GLY A 27 13.07 -12.86 -4.48
CA GLY A 27 14.07 -13.62 -3.72
C GLY A 27 15.49 -13.62 -4.32
N ALA A 28 15.79 -12.79 -5.34
CA ALA A 28 17.11 -12.74 -6.00
C ALA A 28 18.22 -12.10 -5.15
N GLY A 29 17.94 -11.72 -3.92
CA GLY A 29 18.92 -11.05 -3.05
C GLY A 29 19.24 -9.61 -3.49
N LYS A 30 18.28 -8.92 -4.15
CA LYS A 30 18.40 -7.51 -4.58
C LYS A 30 19.03 -6.61 -3.51
N THR A 31 18.40 -6.57 -2.34
CA THR A 31 18.84 -5.70 -1.23
C THR A 31 20.27 -6.01 -0.79
N ARG A 32 20.66 -7.31 -0.80
CA ARG A 32 22.03 -7.71 -0.47
C ARG A 32 23.04 -7.16 -1.47
N ALA A 33 22.79 -7.33 -2.77
CA ALA A 33 23.68 -6.84 -3.81
C ALA A 33 23.76 -5.30 -3.82
N MET A 34 22.64 -4.60 -3.61
CA MET A 34 22.61 -3.14 -3.51
C MET A 34 23.37 -2.62 -2.29
N VAL A 35 23.22 -3.24 -1.13
CA VAL A 35 23.98 -2.86 0.08
C VAL A 35 25.47 -3.10 -0.14
N ALA A 36 25.87 -4.24 -0.72
CA ALA A 36 27.27 -4.52 -1.05
C ALA A 36 27.84 -3.45 -1.99
N ARG A 37 27.08 -3.08 -3.05
CA ARG A 37 27.46 -1.98 -3.93
C ARG A 37 27.56 -0.65 -3.20
N PHE A 38 26.56 -0.31 -2.39
CA PHE A 38 26.54 0.93 -1.61
C PHE A 38 27.78 1.04 -0.72
N LEU A 39 28.10 -0.02 0.04
CA LEU A 39 29.30 -0.07 0.89
C LEU A 39 30.60 0.07 0.09
N LYS A 40 30.71 -0.61 -1.05
CA LYS A 40 31.87 -0.47 -1.95
C LYS A 40 32.02 0.97 -2.45
N ARG A 41 30.95 1.54 -3.00
CA ARG A 41 30.99 2.89 -3.60
C ARG A 41 31.19 3.99 -2.55
N THR A 42 30.64 3.84 -1.35
CA THR A 42 30.88 4.80 -0.27
C THR A 42 32.33 4.80 0.22
N ALA A 43 33.05 3.67 0.10
CA ALA A 43 34.46 3.58 0.42
C ALA A 43 35.37 4.21 -0.68
N GLU A 44 34.90 4.25 -1.93
CA GLU A 44 35.64 4.81 -3.06
C GLU A 44 35.41 6.32 -3.25
N GLU A 45 34.27 6.85 -2.80
CA GLU A 45 33.87 8.24 -3.00
C GLU A 45 34.16 9.12 -1.77
N GLU A 46 35.22 9.90 -1.85
CA GLU A 46 35.65 10.75 -0.73
C GLU A 46 34.93 12.10 -0.67
N ARG A 47 34.48 12.65 -1.79
CA ARG A 47 33.96 14.04 -1.88
C ARG A 47 32.47 14.12 -2.12
N ARG A 48 31.94 13.24 -2.96
CA ARG A 48 30.50 13.21 -3.31
C ARG A 48 29.84 12.05 -2.58
N GLY A 49 28.53 12.17 -2.36
CA GLY A 49 27.77 11.11 -1.73
C GLY A 49 27.32 10.03 -2.71
N VAL A 50 27.01 8.87 -2.15
CA VAL A 50 26.23 7.82 -2.81
C VAL A 50 24.84 7.84 -2.14
N ALA A 51 23.77 7.84 -2.95
CA ALA A 51 22.41 7.74 -2.45
C ALA A 51 21.82 6.35 -2.72
N LEU A 52 21.16 5.74 -1.73
CA LEU A 52 20.34 4.55 -1.91
C LEU A 52 18.89 4.90 -1.59
N LEU A 53 18.03 4.78 -2.58
CA LEU A 53 16.63 5.19 -2.55
C LEU A 53 15.71 3.99 -2.61
N SER A 54 14.65 3.99 -1.81
CA SER A 54 13.57 3.02 -1.89
C SER A 54 12.21 3.71 -1.78
N PHE A 55 11.11 2.97 -1.98
CA PHE A 55 9.75 3.53 -1.92
C PHE A 55 9.09 3.36 -0.54
N THR A 56 9.69 2.58 0.37
CA THR A 56 9.11 2.30 1.68
C THR A 56 10.11 2.48 2.81
N ASN A 57 9.64 2.95 3.98
CA ASN A 57 10.49 3.05 5.17
C ASN A 57 11.00 1.67 5.61
N ALA A 58 10.20 0.61 5.48
CA ALA A 58 10.64 -0.74 5.83
C ALA A 58 11.85 -1.21 5.01
N ALA A 59 11.90 -0.90 3.71
CA ALA A 59 13.07 -1.20 2.88
C ALA A 59 14.29 -0.35 3.27
N VAL A 60 14.09 0.92 3.59
CA VAL A 60 15.15 1.80 4.10
C VAL A 60 15.72 1.27 5.42
N ASP A 61 14.87 0.84 6.35
CA ASP A 61 15.28 0.29 7.65
C ASP A 61 16.01 -1.03 7.48
N GLU A 62 15.60 -1.88 6.53
CA GLU A 62 16.31 -3.11 6.18
C GLU A 62 17.72 -2.83 5.62
N VAL A 63 17.86 -1.82 4.74
CA VAL A 63 19.18 -1.38 4.24
C VAL A 63 20.05 -0.91 5.40
N ARG A 64 19.53 -0.05 6.27
CA ARG A 64 20.26 0.44 7.45
C ARG A 64 20.70 -0.68 8.37
N ARG A 65 19.81 -1.63 8.63
CA ARG A 65 20.12 -2.83 9.44
C ARG A 65 21.24 -3.66 8.81
N ARG A 66 21.24 -3.81 7.47
CA ARG A 66 22.28 -4.56 6.75
C ARG A 66 23.62 -3.85 6.66
N CYS A 67 23.65 -2.52 6.74
CA CYS A 67 24.89 -1.77 6.90
C CYS A 67 25.59 -2.07 8.24
N GLY A 68 24.85 -2.54 9.26
CA GLY A 68 25.40 -3.04 10.52
C GLY A 68 26.29 -2.02 11.23
N GLU A 69 27.54 -2.41 11.51
CA GLU A 69 28.53 -1.58 12.22
C GLU A 69 29.10 -0.43 11.34
N HIS A 70 28.85 -0.45 10.02
CA HIS A 70 29.30 0.59 9.10
C HIS A 70 28.41 1.85 9.17
N THR A 71 28.13 2.37 10.37
CA THR A 71 27.23 3.52 10.57
C THR A 71 27.68 4.79 9.86
N ARG A 72 29.00 4.99 9.69
CA ARG A 72 29.55 6.17 8.97
C ARG A 72 29.07 6.30 7.53
N VAL A 73 28.77 5.18 6.86
CA VAL A 73 28.25 5.23 5.47
C VAL A 73 26.82 5.74 5.41
N LEU A 74 26.12 5.83 6.55
CA LEU A 74 24.76 6.39 6.65
C LEU A 74 24.76 7.90 6.88
N GLU A 75 25.94 8.50 7.12
CA GLU A 75 26.13 9.92 7.39
C GLU A 75 26.46 10.69 6.09
N VAL A 76 26.52 12.02 6.21
CA VAL A 76 26.98 12.91 5.14
C VAL A 76 28.42 12.57 4.77
N PRO A 77 28.74 12.42 3.47
CA PRO A 77 28.00 12.83 2.27
C PRO A 77 27.00 11.81 1.69
N HIS A 78 26.85 10.62 2.27
CA HIS A 78 25.99 9.58 1.75
C HIS A 78 24.53 9.79 2.20
N PHE A 79 23.62 9.04 1.56
CA PHE A 79 22.19 9.12 1.87
C PHE A 79 21.49 7.77 1.68
N VAL A 80 20.75 7.32 2.71
CA VAL A 80 19.83 6.19 2.62
C VAL A 80 18.46 6.67 3.07
N GLY A 81 17.47 6.61 2.18
CA GLY A 81 16.14 7.11 2.47
C GLY A 81 15.10 6.77 1.41
N THR A 82 13.86 7.22 1.65
CA THR A 82 12.82 7.10 0.64
C THR A 82 13.01 8.12 -0.47
N PHE A 83 12.43 7.83 -1.66
CA PHE A 83 12.43 8.76 -2.77
C PHE A 83 11.78 10.10 -2.40
N ASP A 84 10.67 10.08 -1.65
CA ASP A 84 10.03 11.29 -1.13
C ASP A 84 10.98 12.10 -0.23
N THR A 85 11.70 11.44 0.69
CA THR A 85 12.66 12.13 1.55
C THR A 85 13.81 12.76 0.74
N PHE A 86 14.24 12.09 -0.33
CA PHE A 86 15.25 12.63 -1.25
C PHE A 86 14.74 13.90 -1.94
N ILE A 87 13.54 13.85 -2.53
CA ILE A 87 12.89 15.00 -3.16
C ILE A 87 12.76 16.16 -2.18
N HIS A 88 12.24 15.89 -0.99
CA HIS A 88 12.06 16.91 0.06
C HIS A 88 13.38 17.57 0.42
N ARG A 89 14.42 16.77 0.71
CA ARG A 89 15.67 17.27 1.26
C ARG A 89 16.55 17.98 0.25
N PHE A 90 16.65 17.44 -0.98
CA PHE A 90 17.66 17.87 -1.93
C PHE A 90 17.12 18.69 -3.11
N ILE A 91 15.81 18.73 -3.30
CA ILE A 91 15.18 19.48 -4.40
C ILE A 91 14.24 20.54 -3.82
N VAL A 92 13.18 20.11 -3.13
CA VAL A 92 12.09 21.00 -2.75
C VAL A 92 12.49 21.98 -1.64
N THR A 93 13.08 21.51 -0.55
CA THR A 93 13.46 22.40 0.57
C THR A 93 14.43 23.51 0.14
N PRO A 94 15.53 23.22 -0.58
CA PRO A 94 16.44 24.28 -1.04
C PRO A 94 15.72 25.31 -1.91
N MET A 95 15.01 24.86 -2.93
CA MET A 95 14.30 25.74 -3.87
C MET A 95 13.20 26.54 -3.18
N TYR A 96 12.37 25.89 -2.37
CA TYR A 96 11.29 26.52 -1.64
C TYR A 96 11.83 27.59 -0.67
N THR A 97 12.87 27.27 0.08
CA THR A 97 13.48 28.23 1.01
C THR A 97 14.07 29.42 0.27
N THR A 98 14.65 29.23 -0.90
CA THR A 98 15.16 30.31 -1.74
C THR A 98 14.02 31.21 -2.26
N ALA A 99 12.94 30.61 -2.76
CA ALA A 99 11.81 31.34 -3.35
C ALA A 99 10.94 32.04 -2.30
N TYR A 100 10.62 31.35 -1.20
CA TYR A 100 9.62 31.82 -0.22
C TYR A 100 10.22 32.34 1.09
N ARG A 101 11.55 32.26 1.29
CA ARG A 101 12.28 32.68 2.50
C ARG A 101 11.80 32.01 3.79
N LYS A 102 11.19 30.83 3.70
CA LYS A 102 10.70 30.02 4.83
C LYS A 102 10.88 28.53 4.56
N LYS A 103 10.93 27.71 5.61
CA LYS A 103 10.98 26.25 5.49
C LYS A 103 9.59 25.69 5.18
N PRO A 104 9.47 24.69 4.29
CA PRO A 104 8.21 24.01 4.06
C PRO A 104 7.88 23.07 5.23
N ASN A 105 6.57 22.91 5.48
CA ASN A 105 6.00 21.90 6.36
C ASN A 105 5.45 20.76 5.50
N TYR A 106 6.02 19.56 5.61
CA TYR A 106 5.61 18.41 4.83
C TYR A 106 4.51 17.63 5.51
N VAL A 107 3.45 17.33 4.74
CA VAL A 107 2.34 16.47 5.14
C VAL A 107 2.26 15.26 4.21
N GLN A 108 1.76 14.15 4.71
CA GLN A 108 1.74 12.93 3.91
C GLN A 108 0.69 13.00 2.79
N ARG A 109 -0.51 13.48 3.11
CA ARG A 109 -1.65 13.57 2.19
C ARG A 109 -2.45 14.84 2.43
N TRP A 110 -3.12 15.33 1.41
CA TRP A 110 -3.98 16.50 1.52
C TRP A 110 -5.19 16.29 2.44
N ARG A 111 -5.75 15.08 2.51
CA ARG A 111 -6.86 14.77 3.41
C ARG A 111 -6.54 14.95 4.90
N ASP A 112 -5.24 14.94 5.24
CA ASP A 112 -4.77 15.18 6.60
C ASP A 112 -4.72 16.69 6.93
N VAL A 113 -5.05 17.54 5.95
CA VAL A 113 -5.05 19.01 6.05
C VAL A 113 -6.49 19.52 5.89
N PRO A 114 -7.15 20.00 6.95
CA PRO A 114 -8.54 20.47 6.87
C PRO A 114 -8.79 21.50 5.78
N SER A 115 -7.87 22.47 5.60
CA SER A 115 -7.96 23.53 4.59
C SER A 115 -7.73 23.06 3.14
N ALA A 116 -7.41 21.79 2.92
CA ALA A 116 -7.34 21.16 1.62
C ALA A 116 -8.68 20.52 1.16
N ASN A 117 -9.69 20.55 2.03
CA ASN A 117 -11.06 20.13 1.69
C ASN A 117 -11.88 21.36 1.30
N PHE A 118 -12.78 21.23 0.32
CA PHE A 118 -13.56 22.35 -0.17
C PHE A 118 -14.92 21.92 -0.74
N ARG A 119 -15.84 22.89 -0.86
CA ARG A 119 -17.15 22.71 -1.51
C ARG A 119 -17.31 23.69 -2.65
N LEU A 120 -17.93 23.22 -3.71
CA LEU A 120 -18.47 24.11 -4.73
C LEU A 120 -19.84 24.64 -4.27
N SER A 121 -20.10 25.92 -4.50
CA SER A 121 -21.40 26.53 -4.22
C SER A 121 -22.52 25.79 -4.94
N ARG A 122 -23.66 25.56 -4.26
CA ARG A 122 -24.87 24.88 -4.79
C ARG A 122 -24.74 23.36 -5.03
N MET A 123 -23.68 22.70 -4.58
CA MET A 123 -23.69 21.25 -4.45
C MET A 123 -24.47 20.88 -3.19
N GLY A 124 -25.68 20.37 -3.29
CA GLY A 124 -26.60 20.02 -2.19
C GLY A 124 -25.93 19.40 -0.93
N GLN A 125 -26.42 18.30 -0.37
CA GLN A 125 -25.83 17.60 0.80
C GLN A 125 -24.55 16.80 0.46
N ALA A 126 -23.74 17.23 -0.50
CA ALA A 126 -22.52 16.53 -0.87
C ALA A 126 -21.44 16.66 0.22
N LYS A 127 -20.65 15.60 0.37
CA LYS A 127 -19.39 15.63 1.12
C LYS A 127 -18.41 16.63 0.51
N ASP A 128 -17.44 17.09 1.28
CA ASP A 128 -16.38 17.98 0.77
C ASP A 128 -15.54 17.29 -0.31
N LEU A 129 -15.14 18.05 -1.32
CA LEU A 129 -14.14 17.65 -2.29
C LEU A 129 -12.76 17.67 -1.63
N GLN A 130 -11.89 16.75 -2.01
CA GLN A 130 -10.54 16.63 -1.45
C GLN A 130 -9.49 16.83 -2.53
N LEU A 131 -8.43 17.57 -2.23
CA LEU A 131 -7.33 17.77 -3.18
C LEU A 131 -6.66 16.46 -3.59
N ASP A 132 -6.75 15.38 -2.79
CA ASP A 132 -6.24 14.05 -3.15
C ASP A 132 -6.91 13.44 -4.39
N TRP A 133 -8.06 13.96 -4.84
CA TRP A 133 -8.74 13.51 -6.05
C TRP A 133 -8.22 14.16 -7.33
N PHE A 134 -7.32 15.11 -7.19
CA PHE A 134 -6.76 15.85 -8.32
C PHE A 134 -5.29 15.48 -8.54
N ASP A 135 -4.90 15.47 -9.82
CA ASP A 135 -3.50 15.59 -10.21
C ASP A 135 -3.17 17.07 -10.44
N PHE A 136 -1.92 17.43 -10.23
CA PHE A 136 -1.44 18.79 -10.43
C PHE A 136 -0.37 18.79 -11.51
N ALA A 137 -0.52 19.67 -12.49
CA ALA A 137 0.55 19.95 -13.45
C ALA A 137 1.68 20.73 -12.75
N PRO A 138 2.89 20.76 -13.33
CA PRO A 138 4.03 21.49 -12.76
C PRO A 138 3.72 22.97 -12.46
N ASP A 139 2.85 23.59 -13.24
CA ASP A 139 2.39 24.96 -13.05
C ASP A 139 1.27 25.11 -11.99
N GLY A 140 0.93 24.06 -11.27
CA GLY A 140 -0.08 24.04 -10.21
C GLY A 140 -1.52 23.88 -10.69
N ARG A 141 -1.79 23.73 -12.00
CA ARG A 141 -3.14 23.48 -12.50
C ARG A 141 -3.63 22.09 -12.10
N ALA A 142 -4.80 22.06 -11.46
CA ALA A 142 -5.44 20.83 -11.03
C ALA A 142 -6.23 20.17 -12.16
N ARG A 143 -6.23 18.84 -12.17
CA ARG A 143 -7.05 17.98 -13.03
C ARG A 143 -7.75 16.93 -12.18
N LEU A 144 -9.07 16.90 -12.21
CA LEU A 144 -9.87 15.91 -11.48
C LEU A 144 -9.67 14.50 -12.08
N ILE A 145 -9.33 13.54 -11.23
CA ILE A 145 -9.17 12.13 -11.58
C ILE A 145 -10.41 11.38 -11.10
N GLU A 146 -11.30 11.05 -12.01
CA GLU A 146 -12.61 10.47 -11.71
C GLU A 146 -12.54 9.14 -10.94
N SER A 147 -11.52 8.32 -11.22
CA SER A 147 -11.29 7.06 -10.53
C SER A 147 -10.89 7.22 -9.05
N ARG A 148 -10.43 8.40 -8.63
CA ARG A 148 -10.09 8.72 -7.23
C ARG A 148 -11.28 9.22 -6.42
N ILE A 149 -12.40 9.54 -7.07
CA ILE A 149 -13.63 9.95 -6.36
C ILE A 149 -14.19 8.72 -5.63
N PRO A 150 -14.33 8.75 -4.29
CA PRO A 150 -14.84 7.62 -3.54
C PRO A 150 -16.24 7.20 -4.02
N ARG A 151 -16.52 5.90 -4.01
CA ARG A 151 -17.84 5.38 -4.44
C ARG A 151 -18.99 5.88 -3.56
N ASP A 152 -18.71 6.24 -2.31
CA ASP A 152 -19.65 6.79 -1.33
C ASP A 152 -19.70 8.33 -1.33
N PHE A 153 -19.11 8.99 -2.34
CA PHE A 153 -19.21 10.44 -2.53
C PHE A 153 -20.59 10.84 -3.05
N GLY A 154 -21.60 10.77 -2.24
CA GLY A 154 -22.96 11.13 -2.66
C GLY A 154 -23.64 10.06 -3.53
N ASN A 155 -24.79 10.41 -4.12
CA ASN A 155 -25.51 9.57 -5.07
C ASN A 155 -25.08 9.89 -6.52
N ASP A 156 -25.64 9.16 -7.49
CA ASP A 156 -25.32 9.33 -8.92
C ASP A 156 -25.57 10.76 -9.42
N ALA A 157 -26.61 11.43 -8.92
CA ALA A 157 -26.93 12.80 -9.29
C ALA A 157 -25.85 13.80 -8.81
N VAL A 158 -25.32 13.60 -7.59
CA VAL A 158 -24.22 14.42 -7.05
C VAL A 158 -22.92 14.20 -7.82
N ARG A 159 -22.65 12.96 -8.23
CA ARG A 159 -21.49 12.63 -9.07
C ARG A 159 -21.61 13.25 -10.46
N ALA A 160 -22.78 13.18 -11.07
CA ALA A 160 -23.07 13.80 -12.36
C ALA A 160 -22.91 15.34 -12.29
N ASP A 161 -23.44 16.00 -11.26
CA ASP A 161 -23.29 17.44 -11.03
C ASP A 161 -21.81 17.84 -10.85
N LEU A 162 -21.00 17.04 -10.13
CA LEU A 162 -19.56 17.27 -10.02
C LEU A 162 -18.87 17.18 -11.38
N LEU A 163 -19.20 16.18 -12.20
CA LEU A 163 -18.59 16.00 -13.52
C LEU A 163 -19.00 17.09 -14.50
N GLU A 164 -20.24 17.57 -14.44
CA GLU A 164 -20.71 18.72 -15.21
C GLU A 164 -19.93 20.01 -14.81
N ARG A 165 -19.61 20.16 -13.53
CA ARG A 165 -18.84 21.30 -13.00
C ARG A 165 -17.34 21.02 -12.85
N LYS A 166 -16.84 20.00 -13.53
CA LYS A 166 -15.43 19.58 -13.44
C LYS A 166 -14.43 20.72 -13.55
N ARG A 167 -14.64 21.60 -14.55
CA ARG A 167 -13.77 22.77 -14.77
C ARG A 167 -13.74 23.70 -13.57
N ALA A 168 -14.89 24.02 -12.97
CA ALA A 168 -14.96 24.88 -11.78
C ALA A 168 -14.30 24.21 -10.57
N ALA A 169 -14.44 22.88 -10.43
CA ALA A 169 -13.75 22.12 -9.38
C ALA A 169 -12.22 22.18 -9.56
N GLU A 170 -11.72 22.03 -10.79
CA GLU A 170 -10.30 22.09 -11.13
C GLU A 170 -9.72 23.50 -10.90
N GLU A 171 -10.42 24.55 -11.29
CA GLU A 171 -10.02 25.95 -11.05
C GLU A 171 -9.93 26.24 -9.54
N TYR A 172 -10.93 25.80 -8.76
CA TYR A 172 -10.95 26.02 -7.32
C TYR A 172 -9.87 25.19 -6.60
N ALA A 173 -9.67 23.94 -7.01
CA ALA A 173 -8.60 23.08 -6.50
C ALA A 173 -7.21 23.68 -6.77
N SER A 174 -6.99 24.25 -7.98
CA SER A 174 -5.74 24.96 -8.32
C SER A 174 -5.48 26.15 -7.39
N HIS A 175 -6.53 26.93 -7.09
CA HIS A 175 -6.41 28.07 -6.17
C HIS A 175 -6.07 27.63 -4.74
N ILE A 176 -6.75 26.58 -4.22
CA ILE A 176 -6.45 26.05 -2.88
C ILE A 176 -5.04 25.50 -2.83
N PHE A 177 -4.62 24.75 -3.86
CA PHE A 177 -3.27 24.22 -3.97
C PHE A 177 -2.22 25.35 -3.88
N GLY A 178 -2.35 26.40 -4.70
CA GLY A 178 -1.45 27.55 -4.66
C GLY A 178 -1.38 28.20 -3.28
N ARG A 179 -2.54 28.44 -2.65
CA ARG A 179 -2.61 29.03 -1.29
C ARG A 179 -1.92 28.15 -0.24
N LEU A 180 -2.04 26.81 -0.32
CA LEU A 180 -1.36 25.90 0.60
C LEU A 180 0.15 25.90 0.37
N ILE A 181 0.59 25.92 -0.88
CA ILE A 181 2.02 26.06 -1.22
C ILE A 181 2.55 27.39 -0.68
N ASP A 182 1.85 28.51 -0.91
CA ASP A 182 2.24 29.83 -0.39
C ASP A 182 2.27 29.85 1.15
N ALA A 183 1.38 29.13 1.81
CA ALA A 183 1.39 28.97 3.27
C ALA A 183 2.54 28.10 3.79
N GLY A 184 3.19 27.32 2.93
CA GLY A 184 4.29 26.43 3.28
C GLY A 184 3.86 25.01 3.56
N THR A 185 2.62 24.63 3.32
CA THR A 185 2.13 23.27 3.49
C THR A 185 2.29 22.51 2.17
N ILE A 186 3.09 21.43 2.18
CA ILE A 186 3.45 20.67 0.98
C ILE A 186 3.19 19.18 1.24
N SER A 187 2.28 18.57 0.45
CA SER A 187 2.08 17.11 0.48
C SER A 187 3.16 16.40 -0.36
N CYS A 188 3.29 15.07 -0.19
CA CYS A 188 4.21 14.29 -1.03
C CYS A 188 3.90 14.44 -2.54
N VAL A 189 2.61 14.54 -2.91
CA VAL A 189 2.21 14.79 -4.31
C VAL A 189 2.64 16.20 -4.75
N ALA A 190 2.41 17.22 -3.93
CA ALA A 190 2.83 18.58 -4.23
C ALA A 190 4.36 18.70 -4.32
N ALA A 191 5.10 17.99 -3.48
CA ALA A 191 6.56 17.99 -3.53
C ALA A 191 7.09 17.46 -4.87
N ARG A 192 6.48 16.40 -5.42
CA ARG A 192 6.84 15.88 -6.75
C ARG A 192 6.51 16.87 -7.86
N CYS A 193 5.33 17.49 -7.80
CA CYS A 193 4.91 18.53 -8.73
C CYS A 193 5.88 19.72 -8.74
N LEU A 194 6.25 20.23 -7.57
CA LEU A 194 7.21 21.33 -7.42
C LEU A 194 8.61 20.93 -7.88
N ALA A 195 9.06 19.71 -7.57
CA ALA A 195 10.34 19.21 -8.06
C ALA A 195 10.37 19.18 -9.60
N GLU A 196 9.32 18.64 -10.23
CA GLU A 196 9.20 18.62 -11.69
C GLU A 196 9.21 20.04 -12.28
N TYR A 197 8.47 20.98 -11.66
CA TYR A 197 8.46 22.38 -12.06
C TYR A 197 9.86 22.99 -12.06
N TRP A 198 10.59 22.90 -10.94
CA TRP A 198 11.91 23.51 -10.82
C TRP A 198 13.00 22.82 -11.65
N LEU A 199 12.85 21.54 -11.94
CA LEU A 199 13.78 20.83 -12.84
C LEU A 199 13.57 21.17 -14.32
N GLN A 200 12.40 21.71 -14.70
CA GLN A 200 12.09 22.15 -16.06
C GLN A 200 12.26 23.67 -16.25
N ASP A 201 12.26 24.42 -15.17
CA ASP A 201 12.48 25.85 -15.19
C ASP A 201 13.96 26.19 -15.32
N ALA A 202 14.32 27.07 -16.26
CA ALA A 202 15.72 27.43 -16.53
C ALA A 202 16.45 28.00 -15.29
N GLN A 203 15.76 28.79 -14.47
CA GLN A 203 16.31 29.33 -13.22
C GLN A 203 16.46 28.23 -12.16
N GLY A 204 15.47 27.34 -12.05
CA GLY A 204 15.53 26.19 -11.18
C GLY A 204 16.68 25.23 -11.54
N GLU A 205 16.87 24.95 -12.83
CA GLU A 205 17.97 24.14 -13.31
C GLU A 205 19.32 24.76 -12.95
N GLN A 206 19.51 26.08 -13.18
CA GLN A 206 20.77 26.77 -12.86
C GLN A 206 21.16 26.64 -11.39
N ILE A 207 20.18 26.55 -10.48
CA ILE A 207 20.42 26.39 -9.04
C ILE A 207 20.65 24.93 -8.69
N LEU A 208 19.78 24.03 -9.16
CA LEU A 208 19.79 22.62 -8.76
C LEU A 208 20.91 21.81 -9.39
N ALA A 209 21.28 22.09 -10.65
CA ALA A 209 22.30 21.33 -11.34
C ALA A 209 23.67 21.30 -10.61
N PRO A 210 24.27 22.44 -10.22
CA PRO A 210 25.53 22.43 -9.50
C PRO A 210 25.40 21.80 -8.10
N LEU A 211 24.26 22.00 -7.40
CA LEU A 211 24.03 21.43 -6.07
C LEU A 211 23.97 19.91 -6.13
N LEU A 212 23.19 19.33 -7.03
CA LEU A 212 23.02 17.88 -7.14
C LEU A 212 24.27 17.21 -7.72
N ARG A 213 24.92 17.82 -8.70
CA ARG A 213 26.18 17.35 -9.29
C ARG A 213 27.32 17.28 -8.27
N SER A 214 27.45 18.29 -7.41
CA SER A 214 28.48 18.30 -6.36
C SER A 214 28.14 17.36 -5.21
N ARG A 215 26.85 17.03 -5.04
CA ARG A 215 26.35 16.27 -3.89
C ARG A 215 26.39 14.77 -4.10
N PHE A 216 26.07 14.27 -5.30
CA PHE A 216 25.93 12.83 -5.56
C PHE A 216 26.79 12.36 -6.75
N ALA A 217 27.62 11.35 -6.49
CA ALA A 217 28.33 10.61 -7.51
C ALA A 217 27.46 9.51 -8.14
N GLU A 218 26.65 8.88 -7.29
CA GLU A 218 25.81 7.76 -7.68
C GLU A 218 24.47 7.76 -6.93
N VAL A 219 23.42 7.32 -7.62
CA VAL A 219 22.10 7.04 -7.04
C VAL A 219 21.71 5.60 -7.37
N ILE A 220 21.47 4.80 -6.34
CA ILE A 220 20.99 3.42 -6.41
C ILE A 220 19.50 3.44 -6.08
N VAL A 221 18.66 2.88 -6.95
CA VAL A 221 17.20 2.85 -6.79
C VAL A 221 16.73 1.41 -6.61
N ASP A 222 16.17 1.11 -5.44
CA ASP A 222 15.49 -0.15 -5.14
C ASP A 222 14.04 -0.09 -5.60
N GLU A 223 13.48 -1.26 -5.95
CA GLU A 223 12.11 -1.40 -6.46
C GLU A 223 11.82 -0.42 -7.63
N ALA A 224 12.76 -0.34 -8.56
CA ALA A 224 12.74 0.64 -9.65
C ALA A 224 11.48 0.58 -10.52
N GLN A 225 10.75 -0.56 -10.54
CA GLN A 225 9.45 -0.69 -11.21
C GLN A 225 8.35 0.20 -10.62
N ASP A 226 8.56 0.74 -9.41
CA ASP A 226 7.61 1.64 -8.76
C ASP A 226 7.89 3.14 -9.07
N CYS A 227 8.91 3.43 -9.87
CA CYS A 227 9.18 4.78 -10.36
C CYS A 227 8.03 5.24 -11.28
N GLY A 228 7.40 6.34 -10.91
CA GLY A 228 6.46 7.07 -11.76
C GLY A 228 7.18 8.03 -12.71
N ARG A 229 6.40 8.82 -13.42
CA ARG A 229 6.90 9.82 -14.37
C ARG A 229 7.84 10.82 -13.70
N GLU A 230 7.47 11.31 -12.55
CA GLU A 230 8.19 12.35 -11.81
C GLU A 230 9.55 11.83 -11.32
N GLU A 231 9.59 10.61 -10.75
CA GLU A 231 10.82 9.99 -10.30
C GLU A 231 11.77 9.73 -11.47
N LEU A 232 11.28 9.21 -12.60
CA LEU A 232 12.10 8.98 -13.79
C LEU A 232 12.68 10.28 -14.37
N ARG A 233 11.93 11.40 -14.32
CA ARG A 233 12.44 12.72 -14.72
C ARG A 233 13.55 13.21 -13.80
N ILE A 234 13.42 13.02 -12.50
CA ILE A 234 14.47 13.35 -11.53
C ILE A 234 15.73 12.53 -11.81
N LEU A 235 15.58 11.22 -12.05
CA LEU A 235 16.71 10.35 -12.40
C LEU A 235 17.35 10.75 -13.72
N GLN A 236 16.57 11.13 -14.72
CA GLN A 236 17.08 11.65 -16.00
C GLN A 236 17.87 12.93 -15.82
N PHE A 237 17.37 13.86 -15.00
CA PHE A 237 18.07 15.10 -14.67
C PHE A 237 19.42 14.80 -13.98
N LEU A 238 19.43 13.95 -12.95
CA LEU A 238 20.65 13.54 -12.25
C LEU A 238 21.67 12.90 -13.20
N LYS A 239 21.20 12.02 -14.10
CA LYS A 239 22.06 11.40 -15.14
C LYS A 239 22.69 12.45 -16.06
N GLN A 240 21.92 13.44 -16.50
CA GLN A 240 22.42 14.55 -17.32
C GLN A 240 23.48 15.40 -16.60
N GLN A 241 23.39 15.48 -15.26
CA GLN A 241 24.39 16.15 -14.43
C GLN A 241 25.62 15.26 -14.12
N GLY A 242 25.71 14.07 -14.71
CA GLY A 242 26.86 13.16 -14.55
C GLY A 242 26.78 12.29 -13.29
N THR A 243 25.62 12.15 -12.66
CA THR A 243 25.38 11.19 -11.60
C THR A 243 25.14 9.80 -12.20
N ARG A 244 25.82 8.78 -11.70
CA ARG A 244 25.59 7.38 -12.11
C ARG A 244 24.26 6.91 -11.52
N ILE A 245 23.42 6.28 -12.36
CA ILE A 245 22.12 5.76 -11.96
C ILE A 245 22.12 4.24 -12.04
N ILE A 246 21.91 3.59 -10.91
CA ILE A 246 21.76 2.13 -10.82
C ILE A 246 20.33 1.83 -10.40
N MET A 247 19.58 1.17 -11.24
CA MET A 247 18.21 0.79 -10.99
C MET A 247 18.11 -0.73 -10.80
N VAL A 248 17.46 -1.16 -9.72
CA VAL A 248 17.24 -2.59 -9.46
C VAL A 248 15.75 -2.82 -9.27
N GLY A 249 15.17 -3.75 -10.01
CA GLY A 249 13.73 -3.95 -9.93
C GLY A 249 13.23 -5.17 -10.71
N ASP A 250 11.96 -5.45 -10.53
CA ASP A 250 11.20 -6.46 -11.26
C ASP A 250 9.98 -5.81 -11.93
N THR A 251 10.05 -5.56 -13.23
CA THR A 251 8.97 -4.88 -13.96
C THR A 251 7.65 -5.65 -13.91
N ASP A 252 7.69 -6.98 -13.67
CA ASP A 252 6.49 -7.78 -13.48
C ASP A 252 5.88 -7.63 -12.07
N GLN A 253 6.58 -6.98 -11.11
CA GLN A 253 6.03 -6.60 -9.80
C GLN A 253 5.47 -5.16 -9.75
N SER A 254 5.34 -4.48 -10.87
CA SER A 254 4.71 -3.16 -10.94
C SER A 254 3.19 -3.28 -10.77
N ILE A 255 2.68 -2.95 -9.58
CA ILE A 255 1.25 -3.00 -9.22
C ILE A 255 0.73 -1.65 -8.71
N TYR A 256 1.40 -0.55 -9.06
CA TYR A 256 1.05 0.82 -8.67
C TYR A 256 0.76 1.71 -9.88
N GLU A 257 0.07 1.17 -10.92
CA GLU A 257 -0.30 1.95 -12.11
C GLU A 257 -1.13 3.20 -11.79
N PHE A 258 -1.91 3.16 -10.69
CA PHE A 258 -2.63 4.33 -10.19
C PHE A 258 -1.72 5.50 -9.75
N ARG A 259 -0.39 5.28 -9.60
CA ARG A 259 0.64 6.30 -9.38
C ARG A 259 1.37 6.69 -10.67
N SER A 260 0.84 6.35 -11.83
CA SER A 260 1.50 6.53 -13.13
C SER A 260 2.83 5.75 -13.29
N ALA A 261 3.08 4.79 -12.42
CA ALA A 261 4.19 3.85 -12.51
C ALA A 261 3.81 2.74 -13.49
N THR A 262 4.18 2.88 -14.75
CA THR A 262 3.93 1.86 -15.78
C THR A 262 5.22 1.12 -16.12
N PRO A 263 5.19 -0.22 -16.25
CA PRO A 263 6.38 -1.00 -16.61
C PRO A 263 7.08 -0.50 -17.87
N ASP A 264 6.31 -0.04 -18.86
CA ASP A 264 6.85 0.40 -20.14
C ASP A 264 7.72 1.67 -20.02
N ARG A 265 7.31 2.61 -19.15
CA ARG A 265 8.13 3.82 -18.91
C ARG A 265 9.46 3.47 -18.25
N VAL A 266 9.43 2.54 -17.30
CA VAL A 266 10.66 2.08 -16.62
C VAL A 266 11.55 1.35 -17.61
N ARG A 267 10.99 0.49 -18.48
CA ARG A 267 11.75 -0.20 -19.54
C ARG A 267 12.37 0.81 -20.53
N MET A 268 11.57 1.75 -21.03
CA MET A 268 12.08 2.80 -21.93
C MET A 268 13.22 3.62 -21.29
N PHE A 269 13.13 3.92 -20.00
CA PHE A 269 14.21 4.60 -19.30
C PHE A 269 15.44 3.69 -19.17
N ALA A 270 15.25 2.43 -18.79
CA ALA A 270 16.30 1.44 -18.65
C ALA A 270 17.06 1.18 -19.97
N ASP A 271 16.35 1.09 -21.09
CA ASP A 271 16.91 0.88 -22.43
C ASP A 271 17.81 2.04 -22.88
N ASN A 272 17.63 3.24 -22.30
CA ASN A 272 18.46 4.42 -22.55
C ASN A 272 19.64 4.57 -21.57
N LEU A 273 19.88 3.58 -20.70
CA LEU A 273 21.07 3.54 -19.85
C LEU A 273 22.25 2.91 -20.62
N PRO A 274 23.50 3.41 -20.44
CA PRO A 274 24.64 2.95 -21.25
C PRO A 274 25.14 1.55 -20.89
N GLY A 275 24.96 1.13 -19.64
CA GLY A 275 25.47 -0.14 -19.14
C GLY A 275 24.60 -1.32 -19.57
N ARG A 276 25.22 -2.47 -19.77
CA ARG A 276 24.50 -3.71 -20.13
C ARG A 276 23.56 -4.11 -18.99
N PRO A 277 22.29 -4.48 -19.29
CA PRO A 277 21.38 -5.01 -18.30
C PRO A 277 21.94 -6.28 -17.64
N ILE A 278 21.74 -6.40 -16.33
CA ILE A 278 22.08 -7.61 -15.56
C ILE A 278 20.79 -8.30 -15.15
N GLU A 279 20.81 -9.64 -15.16
CA GLU A 279 19.69 -10.46 -14.74
C GLU A 279 20.02 -11.20 -13.43
N LEU A 280 19.34 -10.84 -12.35
CA LEU A 280 19.40 -11.54 -11.07
C LEU A 280 18.29 -12.62 -11.05
N LYS A 281 18.62 -13.81 -11.52
CA LYS A 281 17.68 -14.91 -11.79
C LYS A 281 17.62 -16.01 -10.71
N ASP A 282 18.54 -15.99 -9.76
CA ASP A 282 18.61 -16.98 -8.70
C ASP A 282 17.62 -16.64 -7.57
N ASN A 283 16.53 -17.40 -7.45
CA ASN A 283 15.54 -17.22 -6.39
C ASN A 283 15.94 -18.02 -5.14
N TRP A 284 16.35 -17.30 -4.09
CA TRP A 284 16.76 -17.87 -2.79
C TRP A 284 15.61 -18.05 -1.82
N ARG A 285 14.38 -17.71 -2.24
CA ARG A 285 13.17 -17.72 -1.40
C ARG A 285 12.33 -18.96 -1.58
N SER A 286 11.97 -19.26 -2.83
CA SER A 286 10.84 -20.11 -3.17
C SER A 286 11.26 -21.48 -3.68
N THR A 287 10.35 -22.47 -3.58
CA THR A 287 10.52 -23.81 -4.14
C THR A 287 10.52 -23.80 -5.67
N PRO A 288 11.02 -24.87 -6.34
CA PRO A 288 10.99 -25.00 -7.80
C PRO A 288 9.58 -24.89 -8.40
N ALA A 289 8.55 -25.46 -7.75
CA ALA A 289 7.17 -25.41 -8.22
C ALA A 289 6.61 -23.98 -8.16
N ILE A 290 6.91 -23.22 -7.10
CA ILE A 290 6.52 -21.82 -6.97
C ILE A 290 7.24 -20.97 -8.02
N CYS A 291 8.52 -21.19 -8.27
CA CYS A 291 9.27 -20.51 -9.34
C CYS A 291 8.66 -20.79 -10.72
N ALA A 292 8.25 -22.05 -10.98
CA ALA A 292 7.56 -22.41 -12.23
C ALA A 292 6.21 -21.69 -12.36
N PHE A 293 5.43 -21.64 -11.28
CA PHE A 293 4.15 -20.91 -11.24
C PHE A 293 4.34 -19.40 -11.47
N ASN A 294 5.29 -18.78 -10.80
CA ASN A 294 5.66 -17.39 -11.00
C ASN A 294 6.00 -17.11 -12.46
N ARG A 295 6.81 -17.97 -13.07
CA ARG A 295 7.21 -17.87 -14.48
C ARG A 295 6.01 -17.93 -15.43
N SER A 296 4.99 -18.75 -15.16
CA SER A 296 3.75 -18.81 -15.96
C SER A 296 2.96 -17.49 -15.93
N LEU A 297 3.11 -16.71 -14.86
CA LEU A 297 2.45 -15.40 -14.68
C LEU A 297 3.28 -14.23 -15.22
N ARG A 298 4.59 -14.39 -15.39
CA ARG A 298 5.45 -13.31 -15.89
C ARG A 298 5.10 -12.95 -17.32
N CYS A 299 5.30 -11.68 -17.59
CA CYS A 299 5.16 -11.12 -18.93
C CYS A 299 6.53 -10.93 -19.60
N GLY A 300 7.60 -10.85 -18.82
CA GLY A 300 8.98 -10.83 -19.27
C GLY A 300 9.60 -12.23 -19.36
N GLN A 301 10.73 -12.34 -20.07
CA GLN A 301 11.42 -13.63 -20.27
C GLN A 301 12.50 -13.91 -19.21
N LEU A 302 12.58 -13.14 -18.12
CA LEU A 302 13.59 -13.37 -17.10
C LEU A 302 13.44 -14.76 -16.50
N PRO A 303 14.41 -15.67 -16.67
CA PRO A 303 14.37 -16.98 -16.07
C PRO A 303 14.42 -16.86 -14.54
N GLU A 304 13.71 -17.75 -13.85
CA GLU A 304 13.71 -17.82 -12.39
C GLU A 304 14.12 -19.25 -11.99
N THR A 305 15.22 -19.35 -11.25
CA THR A 305 15.78 -20.64 -10.82
C THR A 305 15.81 -20.70 -9.30
N ALA A 306 15.16 -21.69 -8.71
CA ALA A 306 15.19 -21.89 -7.27
C ALA A 306 16.61 -22.21 -6.79
N ARG A 307 17.03 -21.53 -5.72
CA ARG A 307 18.30 -21.70 -5.02
C ARG A 307 18.05 -21.67 -3.51
N GLY A 308 19.06 -21.95 -2.72
CA GLY A 308 18.95 -21.91 -1.25
C GLY A 308 18.18 -23.10 -0.67
N ASP A 309 17.73 -22.97 0.56
CA ASP A 309 17.20 -24.06 1.38
C ASP A 309 15.92 -24.69 0.80
N ASN A 310 15.08 -23.91 0.13
CA ASN A 310 13.83 -24.38 -0.46
C ASN A 310 14.01 -25.00 -1.86
N SER A 311 15.21 -24.99 -2.44
CA SER A 311 15.47 -25.51 -3.80
C SER A 311 15.29 -27.03 -3.92
N LEU A 312 15.42 -27.75 -2.81
CA LEU A 312 15.22 -29.20 -2.73
C LEU A 312 13.78 -29.60 -2.34
N ASN A 313 12.95 -28.65 -1.99
CA ASN A 313 11.55 -28.89 -1.66
C ASN A 313 10.73 -29.01 -2.97
N LEU A 314 10.29 -30.25 -3.28
CA LEU A 314 9.55 -30.57 -4.50
C LEU A 314 8.03 -30.51 -4.32
N THR A 315 7.52 -29.91 -3.23
CA THR A 315 6.08 -29.72 -3.00
C THR A 315 5.45 -29.00 -4.21
N PRO A 316 4.43 -29.60 -4.86
CA PRO A 316 3.75 -28.99 -5.99
C PRO A 316 2.88 -27.81 -5.54
N VAL A 317 2.41 -27.01 -6.48
CA VAL A 317 1.35 -26.02 -6.22
C VAL A 317 0.04 -26.78 -5.98
N HIS A 318 -0.69 -26.44 -4.92
CA HIS A 318 -1.98 -27.05 -4.62
C HIS A 318 -3.12 -26.21 -5.17
N LEU A 319 -4.05 -26.85 -5.89
CA LEU A 319 -5.25 -26.22 -6.41
C LEU A 319 -6.47 -26.70 -5.61
N ILE A 320 -7.16 -25.76 -4.96
CA ILE A 320 -8.45 -26.00 -4.30
C ILE A 320 -9.54 -25.54 -5.26
N GLU A 321 -10.39 -26.48 -5.76
CA GLU A 321 -11.64 -26.07 -6.40
C GLU A 321 -12.67 -25.72 -5.35
N TYR A 322 -13.26 -24.53 -5.41
CA TYR A 322 -14.33 -24.16 -4.50
C TYR A 322 -15.59 -23.61 -5.23
N ARG A 323 -16.73 -23.81 -4.61
CA ARG A 323 -18.04 -23.23 -5.02
C ARG A 323 -18.48 -22.14 -4.06
N SER A 324 -18.17 -22.29 -2.79
CA SER A 324 -18.43 -21.33 -1.73
C SER A 324 -17.15 -21.03 -0.95
N PRO A 325 -16.89 -19.76 -0.59
CA PRO A 325 -15.65 -19.33 0.07
C PRO A 325 -15.34 -19.99 1.40
N ASP A 326 -16.35 -20.49 2.12
CA ASP A 326 -16.22 -21.23 3.39
C ASP A 326 -15.44 -22.55 3.24
N GLN A 327 -15.36 -23.11 2.03
CA GLN A 327 -14.59 -24.30 1.73
C GLN A 327 -13.06 -24.07 1.72
N ILE A 328 -12.61 -22.80 1.57
CA ILE A 328 -11.20 -22.49 1.32
C ILE A 328 -10.33 -22.75 2.54
N VAL A 329 -10.71 -22.19 3.71
CA VAL A 329 -9.88 -22.27 4.93
C VAL A 329 -9.71 -23.70 5.42
N PRO A 330 -10.77 -24.53 5.55
CA PRO A 330 -10.60 -25.93 5.98
C PRO A 330 -9.65 -26.71 5.07
N ALA A 331 -9.84 -26.63 3.74
CA ALA A 331 -8.99 -27.33 2.78
C ALA A 331 -7.54 -26.79 2.80
N ALA A 332 -7.34 -25.51 2.97
CA ALA A 332 -6.01 -24.92 3.05
C ALA A 332 -5.26 -25.34 4.32
N LEU A 333 -5.96 -25.46 5.45
CA LEU A 333 -5.37 -25.96 6.71
C LEU A 333 -4.98 -27.44 6.63
N ASP A 334 -5.81 -28.28 6.01
CA ASP A 334 -5.51 -29.68 5.77
C ASP A 334 -4.25 -29.84 4.90
N ILE A 335 -4.15 -29.10 3.79
CA ILE A 335 -2.96 -29.08 2.95
C ILE A 335 -1.73 -28.61 3.73
N ALA A 336 -1.86 -27.57 4.55
CA ALA A 336 -0.76 -27.02 5.34
C ALA A 336 -0.24 -28.04 6.36
N GLU A 337 -1.14 -28.74 7.07
CA GLU A 337 -0.78 -29.78 8.03
C GLU A 337 0.01 -30.92 7.35
N HIS A 338 -0.43 -31.39 6.19
CA HIS A 338 0.30 -32.41 5.40
C HIS A 338 1.70 -31.92 4.98
N ASN A 339 1.90 -30.61 4.82
CA ASN A 339 3.19 -29.98 4.51
C ASN A 339 3.94 -29.49 5.76
N LYS A 340 3.52 -29.88 6.97
CA LYS A 340 4.13 -29.51 8.27
C LYS A 340 4.14 -28.01 8.55
N LEU A 341 3.14 -27.30 8.05
CA LEU A 341 2.89 -25.89 8.32
C LEU A 341 1.65 -25.73 9.20
N THR A 342 1.64 -24.67 9.98
CA THR A 342 0.53 -24.28 10.86
C THR A 342 -0.29 -23.15 10.26
N ALA A 343 -1.42 -22.82 10.85
CA ALA A 343 -2.23 -21.67 10.44
C ALA A 343 -1.46 -20.34 10.52
N ASP A 344 -0.54 -20.22 11.48
CA ASP A 344 0.30 -19.01 11.67
C ASP A 344 1.36 -18.85 10.57
N ASP A 345 1.72 -19.92 9.87
CA ASP A 345 2.65 -19.91 8.73
C ASP A 345 1.97 -19.49 7.42
N LEU A 346 0.63 -19.40 7.42
CA LEU A 346 -0.15 -19.10 6.23
C LEU A 346 -0.60 -17.64 6.19
N ILE A 347 -0.66 -17.10 4.96
CA ILE A 347 -1.37 -15.86 4.66
C ILE A 347 -2.35 -16.09 3.50
N LEU A 348 -3.59 -15.67 3.68
CA LEU A 348 -4.59 -15.67 2.62
C LEU A 348 -4.54 -14.33 1.89
N LEU A 349 -4.31 -14.37 0.58
CA LEU A 349 -4.16 -13.20 -0.27
C LEU A 349 -5.28 -13.12 -1.31
N SER A 350 -5.81 -11.92 -1.49
CA SER A 350 -6.75 -11.62 -2.56
C SER A 350 -6.49 -10.24 -3.16
N HIS A 351 -6.96 -10.01 -4.38
CA HIS A 351 -6.84 -8.69 -5.01
C HIS A 351 -7.69 -7.64 -4.25
N ALA A 352 -8.93 -7.96 -3.96
CA ALA A 352 -9.83 -7.06 -3.23
C ALA A 352 -10.04 -7.54 -1.78
N GLU A 353 -9.94 -6.63 -0.81
CA GLU A 353 -10.10 -6.89 0.63
C GLU A 353 -11.37 -7.71 0.95
N LYS A 354 -12.51 -7.35 0.34
CA LYS A 354 -13.79 -8.04 0.55
C LYS A 354 -13.77 -9.54 0.18
N HIS A 355 -13.00 -9.92 -0.83
CA HIS A 355 -12.86 -11.32 -1.22
C HIS A 355 -12.00 -12.09 -0.22
N GLY A 356 -10.91 -11.48 0.25
CA GLY A 356 -10.07 -12.06 1.30
C GLY A 356 -10.83 -12.24 2.61
N MET A 357 -11.56 -11.22 3.05
CA MET A 357 -12.41 -11.30 4.24
C MET A 357 -13.40 -12.46 4.14
N LYS A 358 -14.14 -12.54 3.02
CA LYS A 358 -15.13 -13.59 2.80
C LYS A 358 -14.50 -14.98 2.77
N ALA A 359 -13.34 -15.12 2.12
CA ALA A 359 -12.60 -16.38 2.06
C ALA A 359 -12.01 -16.79 3.41
N ALA A 360 -11.60 -15.81 4.24
CA ALA A 360 -11.11 -16.06 5.60
C ALA A 360 -12.23 -16.31 6.63
N GLY A 361 -13.50 -16.35 6.20
CA GLY A 361 -14.64 -16.49 7.09
C GLY A 361 -14.94 -15.25 7.91
N VAL A 362 -14.32 -14.12 7.57
CA VAL A 362 -14.58 -12.84 8.22
C VAL A 362 -15.75 -12.15 7.51
N HIS A 363 -16.88 -12.09 8.15
CA HIS A 363 -18.01 -11.33 7.64
C HIS A 363 -17.70 -9.84 7.81
N GLY A 364 -17.35 -9.19 6.69
CA GLY A 364 -16.91 -7.81 6.69
C GLY A 364 -17.96 -6.86 7.24
N VAL A 365 -17.49 -5.96 8.07
CA VAL A 365 -18.22 -4.74 8.41
C VAL A 365 -18.29 -3.89 7.14
N ASP A 366 -19.41 -3.95 6.42
CA ASP A 366 -19.65 -3.08 5.26
C ASP A 366 -19.68 -1.64 5.76
N SER A 367 -18.65 -0.87 5.40
CA SER A 367 -18.24 0.37 6.07
C SER A 367 -19.19 1.57 5.86
N GLY A 368 -20.24 1.44 5.02
CA GLY A 368 -21.08 2.56 4.63
C GLY A 368 -22.40 2.71 5.36
N LYS A 369 -23.04 1.62 5.79
CA LYS A 369 -24.43 1.63 6.29
C LYS A 369 -24.65 0.86 7.60
N GLN A 370 -23.60 0.38 8.28
CA GLN A 370 -23.76 -0.47 9.44
C GLN A 370 -24.03 0.31 10.72
N ASN A 371 -24.83 -0.34 11.57
CA ASN A 371 -25.12 0.05 12.94
C ASN A 371 -23.82 0.21 13.76
N ARG A 372 -23.72 1.28 14.58
CA ARG A 372 -22.53 1.57 15.41
C ARG A 372 -22.19 0.46 16.39
N ILE A 373 -23.19 -0.21 16.96
CA ILE A 373 -23.00 -1.35 17.87
C ILE A 373 -22.29 -2.50 17.15
N ALA A 374 -22.74 -2.85 15.95
CA ALA A 374 -22.12 -3.88 15.13
C ALA A 374 -20.65 -3.52 14.78
N ARG A 375 -20.36 -2.24 14.49
CA ARG A 375 -19.00 -1.76 14.24
C ARG A 375 -18.09 -1.89 15.47
N ILE A 376 -18.58 -1.52 16.66
CA ILE A 376 -17.80 -1.64 17.90
C ILE A 376 -17.53 -3.11 18.22
N ALA A 377 -18.52 -3.98 18.07
CA ALA A 377 -18.36 -5.41 18.26
C ALA A 377 -17.33 -6.00 17.29
N SER A 378 -17.45 -5.71 16.00
CA SER A 378 -16.49 -6.13 14.98
C SER A 378 -15.07 -5.57 15.22
N ALA A 379 -14.96 -4.32 15.66
CA ALA A 379 -13.68 -3.73 16.05
C ALA A 379 -13.05 -4.48 17.22
N GLY A 380 -13.84 -4.90 18.22
CA GLY A 380 -13.37 -5.74 19.31
C GLY A 380 -12.77 -7.07 18.82
N HIS A 381 -13.40 -7.74 17.86
CA HIS A 381 -12.88 -8.98 17.26
C HIS A 381 -11.56 -8.74 16.56
N VAL A 382 -11.48 -7.69 15.71
CA VAL A 382 -10.27 -7.31 14.99
C VAL A 382 -9.10 -7.00 15.94
N LEU A 383 -9.36 -6.26 17.02
CA LEU A 383 -8.30 -5.83 17.95
C LEU A 383 -7.83 -6.96 18.89
N ARG A 384 -8.70 -7.92 19.25
CA ARG A 384 -8.33 -9.11 20.01
C ARG A 384 -7.60 -10.17 19.20
N SER A 385 -7.83 -10.23 17.88
CA SER A 385 -7.17 -11.17 16.98
C SER A 385 -5.67 -10.88 16.87
N ARG A 386 -4.83 -11.90 17.01
CA ARG A 386 -3.37 -11.79 16.83
C ARG A 386 -2.94 -11.75 15.35
N THR A 387 -3.80 -12.28 14.46
CA THR A 387 -3.50 -12.49 13.04
C THR A 387 -3.96 -11.35 12.13
N THR A 388 -4.56 -10.28 12.68
CA THR A 388 -5.11 -9.18 11.87
C THR A 388 -4.05 -8.20 11.42
N ASP A 389 -4.11 -7.81 10.14
CA ASP A 389 -3.27 -6.79 9.52
C ASP A 389 -3.31 -5.44 10.29
N PRO A 390 -2.17 -4.76 10.47
CA PRO A 390 -2.11 -3.44 11.11
C PRO A 390 -3.05 -2.39 10.53
N ARG A 391 -3.33 -2.43 9.21
CA ARG A 391 -4.29 -1.51 8.57
C ARG A 391 -5.72 -1.78 9.00
N ALA A 392 -6.12 -3.07 9.10
CA ALA A 392 -7.43 -3.44 9.59
C ALA A 392 -7.60 -3.04 11.06
N ARG A 393 -6.56 -3.20 11.89
CA ARG A 393 -6.54 -2.70 13.27
C ARG A 393 -6.72 -1.19 13.34
N ARG A 394 -5.99 -0.43 12.53
CA ARG A 394 -6.13 1.04 12.48
C ARG A 394 -7.55 1.44 12.10
N LYS A 395 -8.10 0.84 11.04
CA LYS A 395 -9.48 1.08 10.59
C LYS A 395 -10.52 0.74 11.67
N ALA A 396 -10.29 -0.35 12.42
CA ALA A 396 -11.15 -0.71 13.54
C ALA A 396 -11.14 0.36 14.66
N VAL A 397 -9.96 0.86 15.02
CA VAL A 397 -9.81 1.96 15.98
C VAL A 397 -10.51 3.22 15.48
N ASP A 398 -10.27 3.62 14.22
CA ASP A 398 -10.90 4.78 13.60
C ASP A 398 -12.45 4.70 13.65
N HIS A 399 -13.02 3.53 13.40
CA HIS A 399 -14.48 3.32 13.48
C HIS A 399 -15.03 3.54 14.89
N VAL A 400 -14.32 3.08 15.92
CA VAL A 400 -14.74 3.29 17.30
C VAL A 400 -14.59 4.75 17.71
N GLN A 401 -13.45 5.38 17.39
CA GLN A 401 -13.20 6.81 17.64
C GLN A 401 -14.31 7.69 17.04
N HIS A 402 -14.65 7.48 15.77
CA HIS A 402 -15.73 8.23 15.11
C HIS A 402 -17.10 7.97 15.75
N SER A 403 -17.35 6.73 16.23
CA SER A 403 -18.61 6.41 16.92
C SER A 403 -18.72 7.12 18.26
N VAL A 404 -17.60 7.19 19.00
CA VAL A 404 -17.52 7.90 20.30
C VAL A 404 -17.61 9.41 20.09
N LEU A 405 -16.86 9.96 19.12
CA LEU A 405 -16.89 11.39 18.80
C LEU A 405 -18.30 11.84 18.38
N ALA A 406 -19.02 11.02 17.60
CA ALA A 406 -20.42 11.29 17.26
C ALA A 406 -21.33 11.36 18.48
N ALA A 407 -21.03 10.64 19.56
CA ALA A 407 -21.79 10.74 20.81
C ALA A 407 -21.54 12.05 21.55
N LEU A 408 -20.32 12.57 21.48
CA LEU A 408 -19.93 13.84 22.10
C LEU A 408 -20.47 15.06 21.33
N THR A 409 -20.64 14.93 20.02
CA THR A 409 -21.05 16.03 19.14
C THR A 409 -22.55 16.13 18.88
N ILE A 410 -23.33 15.06 19.19
CA ILE A 410 -24.77 14.99 18.81
C ILE A 410 -25.65 16.07 19.43
N ASP A 411 -25.32 16.51 20.64
CA ASP A 411 -26.07 17.50 21.39
C ASP A 411 -25.54 18.95 21.16
N GLU A 412 -24.51 19.10 20.33
CA GLU A 412 -23.94 20.39 19.96
C GLU A 412 -24.71 21.04 18.79
N LYS A 413 -24.64 22.38 18.73
CA LYS A 413 -25.40 23.18 17.73
C LYS A 413 -24.99 22.87 16.28
N PRO A 414 -25.91 23.06 15.30
CA PRO A 414 -25.60 22.92 13.87
C PRO A 414 -24.39 23.79 13.47
N GLY A 415 -23.50 23.23 12.65
CA GLY A 415 -22.30 23.92 12.14
C GLY A 415 -20.99 23.17 12.32
N MET A 416 -21.01 22.01 12.99
CA MET A 416 -19.82 21.16 13.16
C MET A 416 -19.65 20.12 12.05
N GLU A 417 -20.61 19.99 11.14
CA GLU A 417 -20.61 19.02 10.04
C GLU A 417 -19.43 19.18 9.08
N HIS A 418 -18.71 20.29 9.18
CA HIS A 418 -17.60 20.67 8.28
C HIS A 418 -16.22 20.56 8.93
N LEU A 419 -16.16 20.23 10.22
CA LEU A 419 -14.90 20.13 10.95
C LEU A 419 -14.25 18.76 10.70
N GLY A 420 -12.94 18.75 10.48
CA GLY A 420 -12.14 17.54 10.47
C GLY A 420 -12.07 16.91 11.87
N PHE A 421 -11.57 15.66 11.95
CA PHE A 421 -11.51 14.87 13.19
C PHE A 421 -10.83 15.64 14.34
N ASP A 422 -9.65 16.22 14.11
CA ASP A 422 -8.88 16.92 15.14
C ASP A 422 -9.61 18.21 15.60
N ALA A 423 -10.20 18.95 14.67
CA ALA A 423 -10.97 20.15 14.99
C ALA A 423 -12.26 19.82 15.76
N LEU A 424 -12.89 18.67 15.49
CA LEU A 424 -14.01 18.18 16.29
C LEU A 424 -13.56 17.78 17.70
N CYS A 425 -12.43 17.10 17.83
CA CYS A 425 -11.86 16.74 19.13
C CYS A 425 -11.56 18.00 19.97
N GLU A 426 -10.90 19.00 19.36
CA GLU A 426 -10.63 20.29 20.01
C GLU A 426 -11.93 20.98 20.45
N ARG A 427 -12.94 21.01 19.58
CA ARG A 427 -14.23 21.64 19.85
C ARG A 427 -14.98 21.03 21.02
N VAL A 428 -14.93 19.71 21.18
CA VAL A 428 -15.56 19.00 22.30
C VAL A 428 -14.65 18.87 23.52
N GLY A 429 -13.41 19.35 23.45
CA GLY A 429 -12.47 19.35 24.56
C GLY A 429 -11.83 17.97 24.84
N VAL A 430 -11.65 17.14 23.82
CA VAL A 430 -11.05 15.80 23.92
C VAL A 430 -9.72 15.75 23.18
N ASP A 431 -8.67 15.24 23.84
CA ASP A 431 -7.40 14.97 23.19
C ASP A 431 -7.53 13.77 22.22
N PRO A 432 -7.08 13.89 20.95
CA PRO A 432 -7.18 12.82 19.96
C PRO A 432 -6.47 11.51 20.38
N ARG A 433 -5.34 11.59 21.09
CA ARG A 433 -4.59 10.42 21.58
C ARG A 433 -5.31 9.73 22.73
N TRP A 434 -5.92 10.53 23.61
CA TRP A 434 -6.78 10.00 24.65
C TRP A 434 -7.97 9.26 24.02
N LEU A 435 -8.62 9.83 23.01
CA LEU A 435 -9.75 9.22 22.30
C LEU A 435 -9.33 7.90 21.60
N GLU A 436 -8.14 7.85 21.03
CA GLU A 436 -7.58 6.63 20.45
C GLU A 436 -7.42 5.52 21.52
N THR A 437 -6.79 5.86 22.64
CA THR A 437 -6.60 4.94 23.77
C THR A 437 -7.93 4.46 24.33
N PHE A 438 -8.89 5.39 24.48
CA PHE A 438 -10.25 5.09 24.93
C PHE A 438 -10.97 4.14 23.98
N ALA A 439 -10.90 4.37 22.68
CA ALA A 439 -11.51 3.53 21.65
C ALA A 439 -10.96 2.09 21.67
N VAL A 440 -9.65 1.95 21.79
CA VAL A 440 -8.98 0.63 21.92
C VAL A 440 -9.46 -0.07 23.20
N ARG A 441 -9.43 0.61 24.35
CA ARG A 441 -9.87 0.06 25.62
C ARG A 441 -11.32 -0.39 25.57
N MET A 442 -12.21 0.45 25.03
CA MET A 442 -13.63 0.15 24.87
C MET A 442 -13.84 -1.11 24.01
N ALA A 443 -13.22 -1.17 22.83
CA ALA A 443 -13.40 -2.28 21.92
C ALA A 443 -12.86 -3.61 22.47
N ILE A 444 -11.75 -3.58 23.22
CA ILE A 444 -11.15 -4.79 23.79
C ILE A 444 -11.93 -5.25 25.03
N SER A 445 -12.45 -4.33 25.85
CA SER A 445 -13.17 -4.66 27.10
C SER A 445 -14.58 -5.22 26.86
N LEU A 446 -15.18 -4.89 25.72
CA LEU A 446 -16.55 -5.32 25.39
C LEU A 446 -16.52 -6.60 24.55
N ASP A 447 -16.79 -7.75 25.19
CA ASP A 447 -16.86 -9.04 24.51
C ASP A 447 -18.29 -9.37 24.07
N THR A 448 -18.42 -10.03 22.93
CA THR A 448 -19.70 -10.45 22.33
C THR A 448 -20.09 -11.87 22.73
N HIS A 449 -19.17 -12.65 23.32
CA HIS A 449 -19.37 -14.07 23.60
C HIS A 449 -20.60 -14.30 24.55
N GLY A 450 -21.52 -15.13 24.09
CA GLY A 450 -22.72 -15.47 24.83
C GLY A 450 -23.74 -14.33 25.04
N LYS A 451 -23.59 -13.20 24.33
CA LYS A 451 -24.47 -12.02 24.52
C LYS A 451 -25.39 -11.81 23.34
N THR A 452 -26.62 -11.40 23.67
CA THR A 452 -27.54 -10.90 22.65
C THR A 452 -27.16 -9.48 22.23
N ARG A 453 -27.64 -9.06 21.06
CA ARG A 453 -27.45 -7.69 20.54
C ARG A 453 -27.87 -6.58 21.50
N ASP A 454 -28.97 -6.83 22.24
CA ASP A 454 -29.55 -5.84 23.18
C ASP A 454 -28.70 -5.71 24.45
N VAL A 455 -28.19 -6.83 24.97
CA VAL A 455 -27.26 -6.88 26.10
C VAL A 455 -25.96 -6.16 25.75
N PHE A 456 -25.36 -6.48 24.62
CA PHE A 456 -24.13 -5.82 24.17
C PHE A 456 -24.32 -4.31 23.94
N ALA A 457 -25.43 -3.90 23.31
CA ALA A 457 -25.76 -2.49 23.14
C ALA A 457 -25.97 -1.76 24.50
N ALA A 458 -26.52 -2.42 25.48
CA ALA A 458 -26.66 -1.87 26.83
C ALA A 458 -25.29 -1.69 27.51
N GLU A 459 -24.38 -2.64 27.36
CA GLU A 459 -23.01 -2.55 27.87
C GLU A 459 -22.23 -1.42 27.22
N VAL A 460 -22.32 -1.26 25.88
CA VAL A 460 -21.71 -0.12 25.16
C VAL A 460 -22.21 1.21 25.75
N ARG A 461 -23.50 1.36 25.93
CA ARG A 461 -24.09 2.57 26.51
C ARG A 461 -23.67 2.77 27.99
N ALA A 462 -23.54 1.70 28.75
CA ALA A 462 -23.05 1.75 30.12
C ALA A 462 -21.60 2.18 30.18
N PHE A 463 -20.73 1.61 29.34
CA PHE A 463 -19.32 1.98 29.23
C PHE A 463 -19.15 3.46 28.92
N LEU A 464 -19.92 3.99 27.97
CA LEU A 464 -19.90 5.42 27.61
C LEU A 464 -20.44 6.33 28.71
N ARG A 465 -21.41 5.87 29.51
CA ARG A 465 -21.95 6.65 30.64
C ARG A 465 -20.99 6.75 31.83
N THR A 466 -20.21 5.73 32.06
CA THR A 466 -19.27 5.65 33.19
C THR A 466 -17.86 6.19 32.83
N ALA A 467 -17.67 6.64 31.60
CA ALA A 467 -16.39 7.17 31.14
C ALA A 467 -16.07 8.54 31.76
N GLU A 468 -14.83 8.73 32.10
CA GLU A 468 -14.28 10.02 32.55
C GLU A 468 -13.91 10.85 31.32
N TRP A 469 -14.71 11.86 30.99
CA TRP A 469 -14.59 12.64 29.76
C TRP A 469 -13.64 13.85 29.88
N GLY A 470 -13.00 14.05 31.03
CA GLY A 470 -12.12 15.17 31.28
C GLY A 470 -12.88 16.51 31.16
N ASN A 471 -12.44 17.36 30.22
CA ASN A 471 -13.09 18.65 29.94
C ASN A 471 -14.30 18.54 29.00
N ALA A 472 -14.54 17.37 28.40
CA ALA A 472 -15.65 17.20 27.49
C ALA A 472 -16.96 16.97 28.23
N LYS A 473 -18.06 17.45 27.66
CA LYS A 473 -19.40 17.21 28.16
C LYS A 473 -19.80 15.75 27.92
N ALA A 474 -20.14 15.02 28.99
CA ALA A 474 -20.63 13.66 28.86
C ALA A 474 -21.90 13.59 27.99
N PRO A 475 -22.02 12.59 27.09
CA PRO A 475 -23.21 12.44 26.25
C PRO A 475 -24.43 12.07 27.08
N SER A 476 -25.59 12.64 26.73
CA SER A 476 -26.84 12.36 27.44
C SER A 476 -27.31 10.92 27.21
N SER A 477 -28.08 10.36 28.18
CA SER A 477 -28.66 9.02 28.03
C SER A 477 -29.59 8.90 26.81
N GLY A 478 -30.29 9.98 26.45
CA GLY A 478 -31.15 10.05 25.27
C GLY A 478 -30.34 9.99 23.96
N SER A 479 -29.20 10.70 23.91
CA SER A 479 -28.29 10.71 22.78
C SER A 479 -27.62 9.35 22.60
N LEU A 480 -27.15 8.72 23.66
CA LEU A 480 -26.64 7.36 23.64
C LEU A 480 -27.68 6.36 23.15
N GLY A 481 -28.94 6.48 23.60
CA GLY A 481 -30.05 5.62 23.16
C GLY A 481 -30.33 5.73 21.64
N ARG A 482 -30.22 6.94 21.08
CA ARG A 482 -30.42 7.19 19.64
C ARG A 482 -29.29 6.65 18.79
N LEU A 483 -28.05 6.88 19.22
CA LEU A 483 -26.84 6.56 18.41
C LEU A 483 -26.45 5.08 18.50
N PHE A 484 -26.62 4.47 19.67
CA PHE A 484 -26.17 3.10 19.95
C PHE A 484 -27.36 2.15 20.12
N ARG A 485 -28.22 2.09 19.10
CA ARG A 485 -29.33 1.12 19.02
C ARG A 485 -28.76 -0.25 18.66
N ALA A 486 -29.38 -1.30 19.23
CA ALA A 486 -29.05 -2.67 18.84
C ALA A 486 -29.26 -2.87 17.32
N PRO A 487 -28.39 -3.62 16.64
CA PRO A 487 -28.58 -3.97 15.25
C PRO A 487 -29.77 -4.94 15.08
N ASN A 488 -30.22 -5.16 13.85
CA ASN A 488 -31.11 -6.26 13.56
C ASN A 488 -30.41 -7.61 13.76
N GLU A 489 -31.19 -8.69 13.89
CA GLU A 489 -30.70 -10.01 14.29
C GLU A 489 -29.70 -10.58 13.27
N SER A 490 -30.01 -10.50 11.99
CA SER A 490 -29.12 -10.98 10.91
C SER A 490 -27.75 -10.29 10.86
N VAL A 491 -27.68 -9.00 11.22
CA VAL A 491 -26.40 -8.26 11.34
C VAL A 491 -25.65 -8.72 12.59
N TRP A 492 -26.35 -8.97 13.70
CA TRP A 492 -25.73 -9.42 14.93
C TRP A 492 -25.16 -10.84 14.81
N ASP A 493 -25.92 -11.75 14.21
CA ASP A 493 -25.48 -13.13 13.96
C ASP A 493 -24.21 -13.16 13.09
N GLY A 494 -24.15 -12.30 12.08
CA GLY A 494 -22.95 -12.10 11.27
C GLY A 494 -21.75 -11.61 12.07
N VAL A 495 -21.94 -10.77 13.08
CA VAL A 495 -20.87 -10.29 13.97
C VAL A 495 -20.42 -11.38 14.94
N VAL A 496 -21.34 -12.11 15.55
CA VAL A 496 -21.04 -13.15 16.55
C VAL A 496 -20.38 -14.37 15.91
N SER A 497 -20.76 -14.75 14.69
CA SER A 497 -20.13 -15.85 13.96
C SER A 497 -18.64 -15.60 13.65
N THR A 498 -18.18 -14.36 13.72
CA THR A 498 -16.76 -13.98 13.53
C THR A 498 -15.97 -13.91 14.85
N SER A 499 -16.56 -14.30 15.98
CA SER A 499 -15.96 -14.12 17.32
C SER A 499 -14.63 -14.84 17.55
N THR A 500 -14.33 -15.88 16.79
CA THR A 500 -13.07 -16.65 16.90
C THR A 500 -11.91 -16.05 16.10
N GLY A 501 -12.15 -14.99 15.33
CA GLY A 501 -11.17 -14.46 14.39
C GLY A 501 -10.93 -15.37 13.17
N PRO A 502 -10.23 -14.91 12.15
CA PRO A 502 -9.88 -15.76 11.01
C PRO A 502 -8.88 -16.83 11.43
N ALA A 503 -9.13 -18.08 11.04
CA ALA A 503 -8.21 -19.18 11.29
C ALA A 503 -6.87 -19.01 10.53
N ILE A 504 -6.89 -18.31 9.39
CA ILE A 504 -5.71 -17.92 8.62
C ILE A 504 -5.71 -16.40 8.50
N ALA A 505 -4.57 -15.76 8.75
CA ALA A 505 -4.40 -14.32 8.52
C ALA A 505 -4.69 -13.97 7.05
N PHE A 506 -5.34 -12.84 6.78
CA PHE A 506 -5.63 -12.41 5.41
C PHE A 506 -5.16 -10.98 5.15
N SER A 507 -4.85 -10.69 3.88
CA SER A 507 -4.50 -9.35 3.42
C SER A 507 -4.82 -9.17 1.94
N THR A 508 -4.78 -7.92 1.48
CA THR A 508 -4.68 -7.66 0.04
C THR A 508 -3.23 -7.87 -0.43
N VAL A 509 -3.05 -8.18 -1.71
CA VAL A 509 -1.72 -8.33 -2.31
C VAL A 509 -0.88 -7.06 -2.14
N HIS A 510 -1.47 -5.87 -2.29
CA HIS A 510 -0.81 -4.59 -2.05
C HIS A 510 -0.33 -4.41 -0.60
N GLY A 511 -1.06 -4.98 0.36
CA GLY A 511 -0.73 -4.91 1.79
C GLY A 511 0.48 -5.75 2.21
N VAL A 512 0.85 -6.74 1.40
CA VAL A 512 1.97 -7.67 1.68
C VAL A 512 3.17 -7.48 0.76
N LYS A 513 3.17 -6.47 -0.12
CA LYS A 513 4.32 -6.19 -0.97
C LYS A 513 5.57 -5.97 -0.10
N GLY A 514 6.66 -6.65 -0.44
CA GLY A 514 7.91 -6.65 0.33
C GLY A 514 7.96 -7.63 1.52
N LYS A 515 6.86 -8.34 1.83
CA LYS A 515 6.85 -9.40 2.86
C LYS A 515 6.95 -10.79 2.23
N GLU A 516 7.25 -11.80 3.07
CA GLU A 516 7.41 -13.20 2.70
C GLU A 516 6.72 -14.08 3.74
N TYR A 517 6.22 -15.24 3.31
CA TYR A 517 5.49 -16.17 4.19
C TYR A 517 5.85 -17.62 3.85
N PRO A 518 5.93 -18.52 4.85
CA PRO A 518 6.15 -19.94 4.60
C PRO A 518 5.11 -20.52 3.63
N GLY A 519 3.82 -20.17 3.81
CA GLY A 519 2.74 -20.58 2.93
C GLY A 519 1.82 -19.43 2.52
N VAL A 520 1.34 -19.47 1.27
CA VAL A 520 0.39 -18.49 0.71
C VAL A 520 -0.84 -19.21 0.18
N VAL A 521 -2.02 -18.72 0.56
CA VAL A 521 -3.31 -19.12 -0.01
C VAL A 521 -3.80 -18.00 -0.93
N LEU A 522 -3.65 -18.17 -2.23
CA LEU A 522 -4.07 -17.19 -3.24
C LEU A 522 -5.52 -17.44 -3.67
N VAL A 523 -6.41 -16.48 -3.44
CA VAL A 523 -7.83 -16.60 -3.76
C VAL A 523 -8.18 -15.98 -5.10
N LEU A 524 -8.70 -16.81 -6.01
CA LEU A 524 -9.24 -16.41 -7.32
C LEU A 524 -10.78 -16.54 -7.28
N PRO A 525 -11.52 -15.44 -7.03
CA PRO A 525 -12.97 -15.46 -6.87
C PRO A 525 -13.71 -15.58 -8.21
N GLU A 526 -15.02 -15.84 -8.14
CA GLU A 526 -15.89 -15.93 -9.32
C GLU A 526 -15.82 -14.70 -10.24
N ARG A 527 -15.69 -13.50 -9.64
CA ARG A 527 -15.62 -12.22 -10.37
C ARG A 527 -14.17 -11.71 -10.37
N LEU A 528 -13.49 -11.99 -11.48
CA LEU A 528 -12.07 -11.65 -11.71
C LEU A 528 -11.93 -10.64 -12.86
N ARG A 529 -12.84 -9.66 -12.98
CA ARG A 529 -12.74 -8.64 -14.04
C ARG A 529 -11.48 -7.81 -13.88
N VAL A 530 -10.83 -7.51 -14.99
CA VAL A 530 -9.63 -6.66 -15.05
C VAL A 530 -9.99 -5.20 -14.77
N ASP A 531 -11.16 -4.77 -15.25
CA ASP A 531 -11.70 -3.43 -15.05
C ASP A 531 -13.25 -3.47 -14.95
N ASP A 532 -13.86 -2.31 -14.66
CA ASP A 532 -15.32 -2.18 -14.57
C ASP A 532 -16.01 -2.08 -15.94
N VAL A 533 -15.27 -1.92 -17.02
CA VAL A 533 -15.78 -1.65 -18.39
C VAL A 533 -15.85 -2.92 -19.22
N THR A 534 -14.86 -3.80 -19.09
CA THR A 534 -14.76 -5.01 -19.91
C THR A 534 -15.30 -6.25 -19.17
N THR A 535 -15.73 -7.26 -19.93
CA THR A 535 -16.04 -8.59 -19.39
C THR A 535 -14.80 -9.46 -19.23
N ARG A 536 -13.65 -8.96 -19.66
CA ARG A 536 -12.37 -9.65 -19.64
C ARG A 536 -11.92 -9.94 -18.21
N THR A 537 -11.37 -11.13 -17.99
CA THR A 537 -10.91 -11.59 -16.68
C THR A 537 -9.38 -11.73 -16.67
N VAL A 538 -8.79 -11.81 -15.47
CA VAL A 538 -7.36 -12.08 -15.33
C VAL A 538 -6.97 -13.46 -15.89
N VAL A 539 -7.90 -14.42 -15.96
CA VAL A 539 -7.65 -15.73 -16.57
C VAL A 539 -7.52 -15.59 -18.08
N ASP A 540 -8.37 -14.74 -18.71
CA ASP A 540 -8.24 -14.43 -20.16
C ASP A 540 -6.89 -13.77 -20.45
N ASP A 541 -6.40 -12.92 -19.54
CA ASP A 541 -5.09 -12.28 -19.67
C ASP A 541 -3.94 -13.27 -19.50
N TRP A 542 -4.08 -14.22 -18.59
CA TRP A 542 -3.08 -15.25 -18.34
C TRP A 542 -2.95 -16.21 -19.54
N GLU A 543 -4.07 -16.71 -20.05
CA GLU A 543 -4.12 -17.56 -21.26
C GLU A 543 -3.61 -16.83 -22.51
N GLY A 544 -4.05 -15.60 -22.71
CA GLY A 544 -3.69 -14.78 -23.86
C GLY A 544 -2.30 -14.14 -23.80
N GLY A 545 -1.55 -14.34 -22.71
CA GLY A 545 -0.23 -13.74 -22.55
C GLY A 545 -0.23 -12.20 -22.40
N HIS A 546 -1.38 -11.60 -22.02
CA HIS A 546 -1.50 -10.15 -21.95
C HIS A 546 -0.86 -9.56 -20.70
N HIS A 547 -0.18 -8.40 -20.85
CA HIS A 547 0.58 -7.71 -19.81
C HIS A 547 -0.32 -6.75 -19.01
N THR A 548 -1.17 -7.27 -18.13
CA THR A 548 -2.10 -6.44 -17.33
C THR A 548 -1.68 -6.32 -15.87
N GLU A 549 -2.11 -5.26 -15.19
CA GLU A 549 -1.88 -5.09 -13.76
C GLU A 549 -2.49 -6.25 -12.95
N ALA A 550 -3.68 -6.73 -13.35
CA ALA A 550 -4.34 -7.84 -12.67
C ALA A 550 -3.49 -9.12 -12.68
N ARG A 551 -2.82 -9.43 -13.80
CA ARG A 551 -1.89 -10.57 -13.90
C ARG A 551 -0.64 -10.36 -13.05
N ARG A 552 -0.08 -9.15 -13.01
CA ARG A 552 1.05 -8.81 -12.13
C ARG A 552 0.68 -8.89 -10.65
N VAL A 553 -0.55 -8.56 -10.28
CA VAL A 553 -1.05 -8.74 -8.91
C VAL A 553 -1.02 -10.22 -8.50
N LEU A 554 -1.43 -11.15 -9.38
CA LEU A 554 -1.31 -12.59 -9.11
C LEU A 554 0.16 -13.02 -8.97
N TYR A 555 1.03 -12.54 -9.83
CA TYR A 555 2.47 -12.80 -9.76
C TYR A 555 3.07 -12.32 -8.43
N VAL A 556 2.76 -11.09 -8.02
CA VAL A 556 3.22 -10.57 -6.72
C VAL A 556 2.72 -11.43 -5.58
N ALA A 557 1.45 -11.86 -5.60
CA ALA A 557 0.89 -12.72 -4.56
C ALA A 557 1.61 -14.06 -4.46
N ALA A 558 1.76 -14.78 -5.58
CA ALA A 558 2.43 -16.08 -5.63
C ALA A 558 3.90 -15.98 -5.21
N SER A 559 4.60 -14.90 -5.59
CA SER A 559 6.00 -14.65 -5.26
C SER A 559 6.25 -14.35 -3.76
N ARG A 560 5.20 -14.24 -2.94
CA ARG A 560 5.33 -14.12 -1.47
C ARG A 560 5.56 -15.47 -0.79
N ALA A 561 5.23 -16.58 -1.46
CA ALA A 561 5.36 -17.93 -0.90
C ALA A 561 6.81 -18.40 -0.89
N GLN A 562 7.21 -19.03 0.21
CA GLN A 562 8.52 -19.65 0.36
C GLN A 562 8.46 -21.16 0.09
N GLN A 563 7.58 -21.89 0.79
CA GLN A 563 7.54 -23.35 0.82
C GLN A 563 6.27 -23.92 0.19
N LEU A 564 5.13 -23.26 0.39
CA LEU A 564 3.83 -23.76 -0.02
C LEU A 564 3.01 -22.68 -0.72
N LEU A 565 2.50 -22.98 -1.91
CA LEU A 565 1.54 -22.15 -2.63
C LEU A 565 0.25 -22.94 -2.83
N ILE A 566 -0.86 -22.42 -2.33
CA ILE A 566 -2.20 -22.95 -2.50
C ILE A 566 -3.00 -21.93 -3.31
N CYS A 567 -3.58 -22.35 -4.43
CA CYS A 567 -4.45 -21.52 -5.25
C CYS A 567 -5.90 -21.99 -5.06
N ALA A 568 -6.70 -21.20 -4.32
CA ALA A 568 -8.13 -21.43 -4.21
C ALA A 568 -8.86 -20.79 -5.40
N ILE A 569 -9.36 -21.62 -6.28
CA ILE A 569 -9.89 -21.24 -7.59
C ILE A 569 -11.39 -21.53 -7.64
N HIS A 570 -12.20 -20.53 -7.95
CA HIS A 570 -13.62 -20.76 -8.16
C HIS A 570 -13.84 -21.75 -9.32
N LYS A 571 -14.79 -22.70 -9.15
CA LYS A 571 -15.08 -23.80 -10.11
C LYS A 571 -15.18 -23.35 -11.58
N LYS A 572 -15.57 -22.11 -11.82
CA LYS A 572 -15.72 -21.53 -13.17
C LYS A 572 -14.40 -21.49 -13.94
N TYR A 573 -13.26 -21.41 -13.26
CA TYR A 573 -11.96 -21.16 -13.87
C TYR A 573 -10.97 -22.33 -13.72
N ILE A 574 -11.29 -23.36 -12.92
CA ILE A 574 -10.32 -24.39 -12.55
C ILE A 574 -9.70 -25.07 -13.78
N SER A 575 -10.54 -25.59 -14.71
CA SER A 575 -10.03 -26.32 -15.89
C SER A 575 -9.23 -25.43 -16.84
N ARG A 576 -9.54 -24.13 -16.90
CA ARG A 576 -8.79 -23.17 -17.72
C ARG A 576 -7.40 -22.94 -17.14
N ILE A 577 -7.33 -22.79 -15.81
CA ILE A 577 -6.06 -22.57 -15.11
C ILE A 577 -5.20 -23.85 -15.17
N GLU A 578 -5.79 -25.03 -14.99
CA GLU A 578 -5.10 -26.31 -15.21
C GLU A 578 -4.45 -26.37 -16.60
N ALA A 579 -5.19 -26.01 -17.65
CA ALA A 579 -4.65 -25.99 -19.01
C ALA A 579 -3.46 -25.02 -19.16
N VAL A 580 -3.49 -23.86 -18.51
CA VAL A 580 -2.35 -22.92 -18.52
C VAL A 580 -1.15 -23.53 -17.80
N LEU A 581 -1.36 -24.18 -16.64
CA LEU A 581 -0.29 -24.78 -15.85
C LEU A 581 0.34 -25.97 -16.58
N ASP A 582 -0.47 -26.80 -17.23
CA ASP A 582 -0.01 -27.91 -18.07
C ASP A 582 0.85 -27.41 -19.23
N ASN A 583 0.37 -26.40 -19.95
CA ASN A 583 1.07 -25.80 -21.09
C ASN A 583 2.40 -25.13 -20.68
N THR A 584 2.52 -24.67 -19.43
CA THR A 584 3.71 -24.00 -18.91
C THR A 584 4.59 -24.91 -18.05
N GLY A 585 4.22 -26.19 -17.89
CA GLY A 585 4.98 -27.21 -17.17
C GLY A 585 5.10 -26.92 -15.67
N VAL A 586 4.06 -26.34 -15.07
CA VAL A 586 4.02 -26.07 -13.61
C VAL A 586 3.59 -27.33 -12.88
N PRO A 587 4.39 -27.85 -11.92
CA PRO A 587 3.96 -28.98 -11.09
C PRO A 587 2.82 -28.57 -10.16
N TYR A 588 1.66 -29.22 -10.27
CA TYR A 588 0.54 -28.97 -9.38
C TYR A 588 -0.22 -30.24 -8.98
N THR A 589 -1.00 -30.13 -7.91
CA THR A 589 -1.94 -31.16 -7.44
C THR A 589 -3.28 -30.53 -7.17
N ARG A 590 -4.37 -31.13 -7.69
CA ARG A 590 -5.74 -30.70 -7.41
C ARG A 590 -6.28 -31.44 -6.19
N VAL A 591 -6.94 -30.70 -5.28
CA VAL A 591 -7.54 -31.19 -4.03
C VAL A 591 -9.03 -30.90 -4.03
#